data_fbaffc2be55e1f76069f6e921778fc32
#
_entry.id   fbaffc2be55e1f76069f6e921778fc32
#
_cell.length_a   1.000
_cell.length_b   1.000
_cell.length_c   1.000
_cell.angle_alpha   90.00
_cell.angle_beta   90.00
_cell.angle_gamma   90.00
#
_symmetry.space_group_name_H-M   'P 1'
#
loop_
_entity.id
_entity.type
_entity.pdbx_description
1 polymer ?
#
loop_
_entity_poly.entity_id
_entity_poly.type
_entity_poly.pdbx_seq_one_letter_code
_entity_poly.pdbx_strand_id
1 'polypeptide(L)'
;FRVMKEIGDVTRLQPNQRQTNIEKFLLQLKGTPEALKIWSSWGLQLSTKNLCTTGRVLPPVSLFFGQNYKETATRGDWGKAATTHHVLKAEKINKWALIYPDKASATVREFHECLLQQCKNLGLVIGRAKTIEIKNDKTETYVNTIRDLPSGAQLVVVVMVGPQRADKYSAVKKLCCLESPVASQVILQKTLNNPKRLRSVVQKIALQINVRLCHIVCICTIISSTLLLFLFFSVQNRW
;
A
#
# COMPACT_ATOMS: atom_id res chain seq x y z
N PHE A 1 -7.31 9.46 23.74
CA PHE A 1 -6.31 8.56 23.15
C PHE A 1 -6.17 7.24 23.93
N ARG A 2 -6.17 7.29 25.28
CA ARG A 2 -6.06 6.11 26.16
C ARG A 2 -7.26 5.17 25.99
N VAL A 3 -8.48 5.70 26.05
CA VAL A 3 -9.74 4.94 25.90
C VAL A 3 -9.80 4.21 24.55
N MET A 4 -9.41 4.86 23.46
CA MET A 4 -9.37 4.24 22.13
C MET A 4 -8.35 3.10 22.02
N LYS A 5 -7.25 3.17 22.78
CA LYS A 5 -6.28 2.09 22.86
C LYS A 5 -6.86 0.90 23.63
N GLU A 6 -7.46 1.15 24.78
CA GLU A 6 -8.11 0.13 25.63
C GLU A 6 -9.25 -0.57 24.86
N ILE A 7 -10.12 0.19 24.18
CA ILE A 7 -11.14 -0.38 23.29
C ILE A 7 -10.50 -1.23 22.18
N GLY A 8 -9.40 -0.75 21.60
CA GLY A 8 -8.66 -1.48 20.56
C GLY A 8 -8.13 -2.83 21.06
N ASP A 9 -7.63 -2.89 22.28
CA ASP A 9 -7.11 -4.12 22.89
C ASP A 9 -8.22 -5.13 23.17
N VAL A 10 -9.44 -4.68 23.54
CA VAL A 10 -10.61 -5.53 23.74
C VAL A 10 -11.24 -5.99 22.43
N THR A 11 -11.25 -5.14 21.39
CA THR A 11 -11.91 -5.45 20.11
C THR A 11 -11.02 -6.19 19.12
N ARG A 12 -9.69 -6.11 19.26
CA ARG A 12 -8.70 -6.82 18.42
C ARG A 12 -8.41 -8.21 18.95
N LEU A 13 -9.41 -9.07 18.91
CA LEU A 13 -9.29 -10.45 19.36
C LEU A 13 -8.35 -11.25 18.44
N GLN A 14 -7.56 -12.11 19.05
CA GLN A 14 -6.79 -13.13 18.33
C GLN A 14 -7.75 -14.16 17.67
N PRO A 15 -7.33 -14.83 16.57
CA PRO A 15 -8.21 -15.75 15.84
C PRO A 15 -8.86 -16.83 16.73
N ASN A 16 -8.10 -17.43 17.63
CA ASN A 16 -8.60 -18.43 18.59
C ASN A 16 -9.64 -17.85 19.56
N GLN A 17 -9.41 -16.65 20.09
CA GLN A 17 -10.37 -15.97 20.97
C GLN A 17 -11.65 -15.62 20.22
N ARG A 18 -11.53 -15.16 18.97
CA ARG A 18 -12.68 -14.88 18.11
C ARG A 18 -13.50 -16.14 17.86
N GLN A 19 -12.84 -17.25 17.54
CA GLN A 19 -13.48 -18.54 17.35
C GLN A 19 -14.26 -18.95 18.62
N THR A 20 -13.62 -18.93 19.80
CA THR A 20 -14.25 -19.27 21.07
C THR A 20 -15.48 -18.38 21.36
N ASN A 21 -15.39 -17.07 21.06
CA ASN A 21 -16.52 -16.16 21.29
C ASN A 21 -17.67 -16.45 20.32
N ILE A 22 -17.40 -16.76 19.07
CA ILE A 22 -18.43 -17.18 18.09
C ILE A 22 -19.11 -18.46 18.54
N GLU A 23 -18.34 -19.47 18.95
CA GLU A 23 -18.89 -20.74 19.45
C GLU A 23 -19.78 -20.54 20.67
N LYS A 24 -19.34 -19.74 21.65
CA LYS A 24 -20.15 -19.37 22.80
C LYS A 24 -21.45 -18.68 22.40
N PHE A 25 -21.39 -17.71 21.51
CA PHE A 25 -22.56 -17.01 21.02
C PHE A 25 -23.55 -17.97 20.31
N LEU A 26 -23.05 -18.86 19.47
CA LEU A 26 -23.87 -19.85 18.77
C LEU A 26 -24.53 -20.85 19.76
N LEU A 27 -23.82 -21.24 20.81
CA LEU A 27 -24.39 -22.09 21.90
C LEU A 27 -25.49 -21.37 22.64
N GLN A 28 -25.33 -20.09 22.98
CA GLN A 28 -26.37 -19.28 23.61
C GLN A 28 -27.62 -19.19 22.71
N LEU A 29 -27.44 -18.91 21.44
CA LEU A 29 -28.56 -18.87 20.47
C LEU A 29 -29.30 -20.21 20.38
N LYS A 30 -28.58 -21.34 20.41
CA LYS A 30 -29.16 -22.67 20.42
C LYS A 30 -29.92 -23.00 21.73
N GLY A 31 -29.51 -22.37 22.83
CA GLY A 31 -30.17 -22.48 24.10
C GLY A 31 -31.41 -21.61 24.27
N THR A 32 -31.71 -20.74 23.27
CA THR A 32 -32.83 -19.80 23.32
C THR A 32 -34.00 -20.31 22.47
N PRO A 33 -35.15 -20.73 23.08
CA PRO A 33 -36.28 -21.30 22.33
C PRO A 33 -36.86 -20.40 21.25
N GLU A 34 -36.91 -19.09 21.51
CA GLU A 34 -37.40 -18.08 20.56
C GLU A 34 -36.52 -18.00 19.32
N ALA A 35 -35.21 -18.06 19.49
CA ALA A 35 -34.25 -18.05 18.35
C ALA A 35 -34.40 -19.32 17.51
N LEU A 36 -34.56 -20.48 18.16
CA LEU A 36 -34.78 -21.74 17.43
C LEU A 36 -36.09 -21.74 16.65
N LYS A 37 -37.18 -21.16 17.19
CA LYS A 37 -38.46 -21.03 16.50
C LYS A 37 -38.33 -20.16 15.25
N ILE A 38 -37.64 -19.03 15.35
CA ILE A 38 -37.38 -18.16 14.20
C ILE A 38 -36.59 -18.89 13.13
N TRP A 39 -35.51 -19.57 13.48
CA TRP A 39 -34.69 -20.30 12.50
C TRP A 39 -35.45 -21.44 11.82
N SER A 40 -36.21 -22.21 12.59
CA SER A 40 -37.04 -23.27 12.01
C SER A 40 -38.09 -22.73 11.05
N SER A 41 -38.71 -21.57 11.34
CA SER A 41 -39.64 -20.93 10.45
C SER A 41 -39.04 -20.47 9.11
N TRP A 42 -37.72 -20.22 9.08
CA TRP A 42 -36.94 -19.89 7.90
C TRP A 42 -36.27 -21.10 7.24
N GLY A 43 -36.46 -22.31 7.80
CA GLY A 43 -35.82 -23.54 7.31
C GLY A 43 -34.30 -23.57 7.53
N LEU A 44 -33.78 -22.75 8.46
CA LEU A 44 -32.36 -22.63 8.73
C LEU A 44 -31.92 -23.54 9.85
N GLN A 45 -30.78 -24.19 9.67
CA GLN A 45 -30.07 -24.93 10.71
C GLN A 45 -28.69 -24.34 10.91
N LEU A 46 -28.34 -24.01 12.15
CA LEU A 46 -27.07 -23.43 12.50
C LEU A 46 -26.15 -24.46 13.18
N SER A 47 -24.99 -24.72 12.57
CA SER A 47 -23.94 -25.50 13.21
C SER A 47 -23.21 -24.67 14.28
N THR A 48 -22.95 -25.25 15.42
CA THR A 48 -22.09 -24.66 16.46
C THR A 48 -20.60 -24.93 16.25
N LYS A 49 -20.29 -25.81 15.31
CA LYS A 49 -18.90 -26.11 14.93
C LYS A 49 -18.52 -25.37 13.68
N ASN A 50 -17.30 -24.88 13.62
CA ASN A 50 -16.74 -24.27 12.41
C ASN A 50 -16.66 -25.29 11.28
N LEU A 51 -16.87 -24.81 10.06
CA LEU A 51 -16.63 -25.62 8.87
C LEU A 51 -15.13 -25.86 8.76
N CYS A 52 -14.75 -27.16 8.71
CA CYS A 52 -13.38 -27.58 8.39
C CYS A 52 -13.30 -27.96 6.92
N THR A 53 -12.35 -27.39 6.23
CA THR A 53 -12.06 -27.71 4.82
C THR A 53 -10.58 -27.96 4.63
N THR A 54 -10.25 -28.79 3.63
CA THR A 54 -8.85 -29.00 3.24
C THR A 54 -8.39 -27.83 2.36
N GLY A 55 -7.23 -27.27 2.71
CA GLY A 55 -6.57 -26.24 1.92
C GLY A 55 -5.27 -26.75 1.30
N ARG A 56 -4.90 -26.18 0.16
CA ARG A 56 -3.60 -26.45 -0.46
C ARG A 56 -2.62 -25.33 -0.06
N VAL A 57 -1.49 -25.70 0.52
CA VAL A 57 -0.38 -24.78 0.77
C VAL A 57 0.41 -24.62 -0.51
N LEU A 58 0.50 -23.40 -1.01
CA LEU A 58 1.32 -23.09 -2.19
C LEU A 58 2.81 -23.14 -1.84
N PRO A 59 3.67 -23.58 -2.78
CA PRO A 59 5.12 -23.54 -2.56
C PRO A 59 5.63 -22.11 -2.36
N PRO A 60 6.76 -21.92 -1.66
CA PRO A 60 7.39 -20.63 -1.52
C PRO A 60 7.73 -20.01 -2.87
N VAL A 61 7.53 -18.70 -2.98
CA VAL A 61 7.80 -17.95 -4.23
C VAL A 61 9.27 -17.57 -4.30
N SER A 62 9.88 -17.80 -5.45
CA SER A 62 11.22 -17.30 -5.76
C SER A 62 11.15 -15.92 -6.39
N LEU A 63 11.94 -14.99 -5.84
CA LEU A 63 12.04 -13.60 -6.27
C LEU A 63 13.41 -13.36 -6.89
N PHE A 64 13.44 -12.72 -8.03
CA PHE A 64 14.67 -12.35 -8.72
C PHE A 64 14.91 -10.85 -8.59
N PHE A 65 16.11 -10.49 -8.22
CA PHE A 65 16.60 -9.13 -8.08
C PHE A 65 17.69 -8.84 -9.12
N GLY A 66 18.20 -7.64 -9.16
CA GLY A 66 19.34 -7.27 -9.97
C GLY A 66 20.58 -8.12 -9.63
N GLN A 67 21.55 -8.12 -10.55
CA GLN A 67 22.80 -8.90 -10.40
C GLN A 67 22.56 -10.42 -10.25
N ASN A 68 21.49 -10.94 -10.85
CA ASN A 68 21.10 -12.35 -10.79
C ASN A 68 20.89 -12.92 -9.37
N TYR A 69 20.62 -12.06 -8.40
CA TYR A 69 20.31 -12.52 -7.05
C TYR A 69 18.91 -13.13 -6.99
N LYS A 70 18.81 -14.30 -6.36
CA LYS A 70 17.55 -15.02 -6.15
C LYS A 70 17.30 -15.22 -4.66
N GLU A 71 16.10 -14.89 -4.22
CA GLU A 71 15.61 -15.08 -2.85
C GLU A 71 14.36 -15.94 -2.86
N THR A 72 14.22 -16.83 -1.90
CA THR A 72 12.98 -17.59 -1.69
C THR A 72 12.21 -16.96 -0.52
N ALA A 73 11.06 -16.38 -0.82
CA ALA A 73 10.23 -15.71 0.18
C ALA A 73 9.60 -16.75 1.13
N THR A 74 10.18 -16.92 2.32
CA THR A 74 9.60 -17.73 3.37
C THR A 74 8.47 -16.97 4.05
N ARG A 75 7.31 -17.61 4.23
CA ARG A 75 6.10 -16.99 4.82
C ARG A 75 5.64 -15.69 4.10
N GLY A 76 6.01 -15.52 2.83
CA GLY A 76 5.66 -14.32 2.06
C GLY A 76 6.43 -13.05 2.46
N ASP A 77 7.47 -13.15 3.29
CA ASP A 77 8.31 -12.02 3.67
C ASP A 77 9.62 -11.99 2.85
N TRP A 78 9.84 -10.87 2.21
CA TRP A 78 11.01 -10.56 1.38
C TRP A 78 11.56 -9.15 1.66
N GLY A 79 11.10 -8.54 2.76
CA GLY A 79 11.47 -7.16 3.11
C GLY A 79 12.98 -6.96 3.27
N LYS A 80 13.71 -7.94 3.83
CA LYS A 80 15.16 -7.87 3.98
C LYS A 80 15.86 -7.89 2.61
N ALA A 81 15.47 -8.79 1.72
CA ALA A 81 16.06 -8.85 0.38
C ALA A 81 15.84 -7.55 -0.41
N ALA A 82 14.64 -6.94 -0.29
CA ALA A 82 14.34 -5.65 -0.91
C ALA A 82 15.15 -4.47 -0.33
N THR A 83 15.76 -4.60 0.86
CA THR A 83 16.63 -3.55 1.42
C THR A 83 18.09 -3.68 1.00
N THR A 84 18.51 -4.88 0.63
CA THR A 84 19.92 -5.20 0.39
C THR A 84 20.28 -5.36 -1.07
N HIS A 85 19.29 -5.62 -1.93
CA HIS A 85 19.52 -5.91 -3.34
C HIS A 85 18.84 -4.89 -4.24
N HIS A 86 19.47 -4.63 -5.40
CA HIS A 86 18.92 -3.77 -6.42
C HIS A 86 17.68 -4.42 -7.05
N VAL A 87 16.74 -3.59 -7.50
CA VAL A 87 15.60 -4.09 -8.29
C VAL A 87 16.08 -4.70 -9.60
N LEU A 88 15.32 -5.66 -10.13
CA LEU A 88 15.70 -6.38 -11.37
C LEU A 88 15.78 -5.43 -12.56
N LYS A 89 14.84 -4.51 -12.67
CA LYS A 89 14.79 -3.48 -13.71
C LYS A 89 14.48 -2.13 -13.08
N ALA A 90 15.27 -1.14 -13.41
CA ALA A 90 15.15 0.23 -12.94
C ALA A 90 15.02 1.19 -14.11
N GLU A 91 14.09 2.13 -14.04
CA GLU A 91 13.97 3.22 -14.98
C GLU A 91 14.71 4.47 -14.48
N LYS A 92 15.21 5.29 -15.43
CA LYS A 92 15.82 6.59 -15.11
C LYS A 92 14.72 7.65 -14.98
N ILE A 93 14.67 8.32 -13.85
CA ILE A 93 13.69 9.37 -13.55
C ILE A 93 14.40 10.70 -13.44
N ASN A 94 14.44 11.44 -14.53
CA ASN A 94 15.15 12.73 -14.60
C ASN A 94 14.20 13.93 -14.50
N LYS A 95 12.96 13.79 -14.99
CA LYS A 95 11.97 14.86 -15.06
C LYS A 95 10.78 14.53 -14.19
N TRP A 96 10.77 14.99 -12.95
CA TRP A 96 9.65 14.75 -12.05
C TRP A 96 9.38 15.93 -11.11
N ALA A 97 8.15 16.02 -10.65
CA ALA A 97 7.69 17.08 -9.79
C ALA A 97 7.26 16.53 -8.41
N LEU A 98 7.53 17.31 -7.37
CA LEU A 98 7.09 17.06 -5.99
C LEU A 98 6.26 18.25 -5.52
N ILE A 99 4.93 18.04 -5.43
CA ILE A 99 3.93 19.08 -5.11
C ILE A 99 3.45 18.88 -3.68
N TYR A 100 3.47 19.93 -2.90
CA TYR A 100 3.07 19.88 -1.49
C TYR A 100 2.61 21.26 -0.96
N PRO A 101 1.71 21.31 0.04
CA PRO A 101 1.36 22.54 0.71
C PRO A 101 2.49 23.04 1.62
N ASP A 102 2.57 24.35 1.82
CA ASP A 102 3.51 25.04 2.69
C ASP A 102 3.66 24.38 4.08
N LYS A 103 2.54 23.97 4.67
CA LYS A 103 2.49 23.28 5.97
C LYS A 103 3.24 21.95 6.01
N ALA A 104 3.56 21.37 4.87
CA ALA A 104 4.26 20.10 4.76
C ALA A 104 5.77 20.27 4.44
N SER A 105 6.26 21.49 4.24
CA SER A 105 7.62 21.79 3.76
C SER A 105 8.72 21.04 4.51
N ALA A 106 8.71 21.08 5.84
CA ALA A 106 9.73 20.38 6.65
C ALA A 106 9.70 18.86 6.42
N THR A 107 8.51 18.24 6.51
CA THR A 107 8.31 16.81 6.31
C THR A 107 8.71 16.38 4.88
N VAL A 108 8.39 17.21 3.90
CA VAL A 108 8.68 16.92 2.48
C VAL A 108 10.17 17.00 2.18
N ARG A 109 10.90 17.90 2.82
CA ARG A 109 12.36 17.99 2.70
C ARG A 109 13.03 16.70 3.18
N GLU A 110 12.67 16.22 4.37
CA GLU A 110 13.18 14.96 4.92
C GLU A 110 12.79 13.76 4.03
N PHE A 111 11.55 13.74 3.56
CA PHE A 111 11.07 12.72 2.63
C PHE A 111 11.88 12.70 1.34
N HIS A 112 12.12 13.86 0.72
CA HIS A 112 12.84 13.97 -0.54
C HIS A 112 14.28 13.43 -0.44
N GLU A 113 15.03 13.86 0.59
CA GLU A 113 16.39 13.37 0.82
C GLU A 113 16.40 11.85 1.13
N CYS A 114 15.45 11.39 1.94
CA CYS A 114 15.29 9.97 2.22
C CYS A 114 14.94 9.18 0.95
N LEU A 115 14.09 9.72 0.06
CA LEU A 115 13.71 9.07 -1.19
C LEU A 115 14.91 8.92 -2.13
N LEU A 116 15.72 9.95 -2.31
CA LEU A 116 16.94 9.88 -3.10
C LEU A 116 17.89 8.80 -2.57
N GLN A 117 18.06 8.72 -1.26
CA GLN A 117 18.91 7.70 -0.64
C GLN A 117 18.33 6.27 -0.83
N GLN A 118 17.01 6.09 -0.63
CA GLN A 118 16.38 4.78 -0.80
C GLN A 118 16.39 4.34 -2.28
N CYS A 119 16.19 5.25 -3.22
CA CYS A 119 16.32 4.97 -4.64
C CYS A 119 17.74 4.49 -4.98
N LYS A 120 18.76 5.18 -4.48
CA LYS A 120 20.15 4.75 -4.67
C LYS A 120 20.40 3.33 -4.13
N ASN A 121 19.89 3.02 -2.95
CA ASN A 121 20.03 1.68 -2.34
C ASN A 121 19.35 0.59 -3.17
N LEU A 122 18.25 0.92 -3.84
CA LEU A 122 17.51 0.01 -4.73
C LEU A 122 18.07 -0.07 -6.16
N GLY A 123 19.12 0.70 -6.47
CA GLY A 123 19.67 0.80 -7.83
C GLY A 123 18.83 1.65 -8.78
N LEU A 124 17.91 2.46 -8.27
CA LEU A 124 17.10 3.38 -9.07
C LEU A 124 17.87 4.68 -9.32
N VAL A 125 17.86 5.14 -10.56
CA VAL A 125 18.46 6.42 -10.93
C VAL A 125 17.36 7.48 -10.96
N ILE A 126 17.32 8.32 -9.92
CA ILE A 126 16.36 9.41 -9.80
C ILE A 126 17.09 10.74 -9.58
N GLY A 127 16.77 11.73 -10.44
CA GLY A 127 17.25 13.09 -10.27
C GLY A 127 16.53 13.84 -9.14
N ARG A 128 16.98 15.07 -8.83
CA ARG A 128 16.26 15.93 -7.89
C ARG A 128 14.93 16.37 -8.46
N ALA A 129 13.90 16.40 -7.61
CA ALA A 129 12.57 16.86 -8.01
C ALA A 129 12.55 18.34 -8.33
N LYS A 130 11.70 18.74 -9.29
CA LYS A 130 11.16 20.11 -9.31
C LYS A 130 10.16 20.22 -8.16
N THR A 131 10.57 20.84 -7.05
CA THR A 131 9.69 21.07 -5.89
C THR A 131 8.76 22.24 -6.14
N ILE A 132 7.47 22.05 -5.90
CA ILE A 132 6.44 23.06 -6.08
C ILE A 132 5.62 23.16 -4.79
N GLU A 133 5.83 24.25 -4.07
CA GLU A 133 5.09 24.57 -2.88
C GLU A 133 3.79 25.28 -3.22
N ILE A 134 2.67 24.81 -2.71
CA ILE A 134 1.35 25.40 -2.91
C ILE A 134 0.85 26.05 -1.62
N LYS A 135 0.18 27.21 -1.73
CA LYS A 135 -0.27 28.01 -0.59
C LYS A 135 -1.41 27.40 0.22
N ASN A 136 -2.14 26.43 -0.35
CA ASN A 136 -3.28 25.83 0.32
C ASN A 136 -3.45 24.36 -0.11
N ASP A 137 -4.25 23.61 0.65
CA ASP A 137 -4.55 22.19 0.45
C ASP A 137 -5.92 21.99 -0.23
N LYS A 138 -6.27 22.82 -1.23
CA LYS A 138 -7.51 22.70 -2.01
C LYS A 138 -7.31 21.81 -3.23
N THR A 139 -8.34 21.05 -3.59
CA THR A 139 -8.33 20.14 -4.75
C THR A 139 -7.95 20.83 -6.04
N GLU A 140 -8.54 22.00 -6.31
CA GLU A 140 -8.29 22.81 -7.50
C GLU A 140 -6.83 23.24 -7.63
N THR A 141 -6.21 23.59 -6.50
CA THR A 141 -4.80 24.03 -6.49
C THR A 141 -3.87 22.92 -6.94
N TYR A 142 -4.09 21.69 -6.48
CA TYR A 142 -3.32 20.52 -6.95
C TYR A 142 -3.56 20.26 -8.44
N VAL A 143 -4.81 20.27 -8.88
CA VAL A 143 -5.19 20.02 -10.28
C VAL A 143 -4.56 21.05 -11.22
N ASN A 144 -4.68 22.34 -10.90
CA ASN A 144 -4.10 23.42 -11.71
C ASN A 144 -2.57 23.33 -11.73
N THR A 145 -1.94 23.13 -10.57
CA THR A 145 -0.48 22.97 -10.49
C THR A 145 0.03 21.82 -11.35
N ILE A 146 -0.71 20.69 -11.41
CA ILE A 146 -0.33 19.55 -12.24
C ILE A 146 -0.52 19.85 -13.73
N ARG A 147 -1.59 20.57 -14.11
CA ARG A 147 -1.80 21.02 -15.50
C ARG A 147 -0.72 21.96 -15.99
N ASP A 148 -0.21 22.80 -15.11
CA ASP A 148 0.86 23.77 -15.43
C ASP A 148 2.27 23.15 -15.47
N LEU A 149 2.38 21.83 -15.26
CA LEU A 149 3.66 21.15 -15.40
C LEU A 149 4.10 21.11 -16.86
N PRO A 150 5.41 21.28 -17.13
CA PRO A 150 5.92 21.16 -18.47
C PRO A 150 5.68 19.76 -19.05
N SER A 151 5.42 19.70 -20.34
CA SER A 151 5.28 18.44 -21.07
C SER A 151 6.51 17.56 -20.90
N GLY A 152 6.28 16.23 -20.78
CA GLY A 152 7.35 15.25 -20.62
C GLY A 152 7.77 14.99 -19.16
N ALA A 153 6.99 15.43 -18.17
CA ALA A 153 7.15 14.96 -16.79
C ALA A 153 6.96 13.43 -16.74
N GLN A 154 7.93 12.71 -16.19
CA GLN A 154 7.87 11.25 -16.05
C GLN A 154 7.07 10.83 -14.83
N LEU A 155 7.09 11.65 -13.76
CA LEU A 155 6.46 11.34 -12.49
C LEU A 155 5.99 12.61 -11.79
N VAL A 156 4.83 12.53 -11.17
CA VAL A 156 4.30 13.55 -10.26
C VAL A 156 4.07 12.93 -8.89
N VAL A 157 4.75 13.43 -7.89
CA VAL A 157 4.54 13.05 -6.48
C VAL A 157 3.77 14.16 -5.79
N VAL A 158 2.65 13.82 -5.17
CA VAL A 158 1.78 14.78 -4.48
C VAL A 158 1.72 14.42 -3.00
N VAL A 159 2.09 15.34 -2.14
CA VAL A 159 1.91 15.21 -0.68
C VAL A 159 0.68 15.99 -0.27
N MET A 160 -0.27 15.33 0.37
CA MET A 160 -1.52 15.92 0.86
C MET A 160 -1.51 16.03 2.39
N VAL A 161 -2.05 17.13 2.90
CA VAL A 161 -2.17 17.39 4.34
C VAL A 161 -3.59 17.08 4.81
N GLY A 162 -3.74 16.79 6.10
CA GLY A 162 -5.04 16.57 6.73
C GLY A 162 -5.57 15.14 6.59
N PRO A 163 -6.87 14.93 6.86
CA PRO A 163 -7.49 13.63 6.75
C PRO A 163 -7.53 13.16 5.29
N GLN A 164 -7.54 11.86 5.10
CA GLN A 164 -7.68 11.28 3.76
C GLN A 164 -9.04 11.68 3.18
N ARG A 165 -9.02 12.42 2.07
CA ARG A 165 -10.21 12.84 1.33
C ARG A 165 -10.22 12.17 -0.04
N ALA A 166 -11.24 11.37 -0.26
CA ALA A 166 -11.39 10.61 -1.50
C ALA A 166 -11.53 11.53 -2.72
N ASP A 167 -12.20 12.68 -2.55
CA ASP A 167 -12.41 13.69 -3.58
C ASP A 167 -11.09 14.25 -4.14
N LYS A 168 -10.15 14.66 -3.26
CA LYS A 168 -8.83 15.16 -3.68
C LYS A 168 -8.02 14.09 -4.41
N TYR A 169 -7.97 12.90 -3.83
CA TYR A 169 -7.26 11.78 -4.43
C TYR A 169 -7.82 11.44 -5.81
N SER A 170 -9.15 11.34 -5.92
CA SER A 170 -9.82 11.02 -7.17
C SER A 170 -9.62 12.08 -8.24
N ALA A 171 -9.66 13.37 -7.88
CA ALA A 171 -9.41 14.46 -8.81
C ALA A 171 -7.98 14.43 -9.37
N VAL A 172 -6.96 14.27 -8.52
CA VAL A 172 -5.57 14.14 -8.95
C VAL A 172 -5.39 12.89 -9.82
N LYS A 173 -5.99 11.75 -9.44
CA LYS A 173 -5.89 10.53 -10.23
C LYS A 173 -6.61 10.62 -11.56
N LYS A 174 -7.81 11.21 -11.60
CA LYS A 174 -8.53 11.47 -12.84
C LYS A 174 -7.67 12.29 -13.82
N LEU A 175 -7.09 13.39 -13.32
CA LEU A 175 -6.21 14.23 -14.14
C LEU A 175 -5.00 13.42 -14.67
N CYS A 176 -4.25 12.77 -13.78
CA CYS A 176 -3.02 12.05 -14.14
C CYS A 176 -3.24 10.75 -14.93
N CYS A 177 -4.44 10.18 -14.93
CA CYS A 177 -4.71 8.94 -15.64
C CYS A 177 -5.49 9.15 -16.95
N LEU A 178 -6.33 10.19 -17.04
CA LEU A 178 -7.26 10.39 -18.15
C LEU A 178 -6.98 11.68 -18.94
N GLU A 179 -6.85 12.83 -18.25
CA GLU A 179 -6.79 14.13 -18.91
C GLU A 179 -5.36 14.49 -19.35
N SER A 180 -4.38 14.22 -18.50
CA SER A 180 -2.95 14.48 -18.73
C SER A 180 -2.13 13.29 -18.22
N PRO A 181 -2.05 12.20 -19.00
CA PRO A 181 -1.44 10.94 -18.55
C PRO A 181 -0.01 11.11 -18.09
N VAL A 182 0.23 10.89 -16.80
CA VAL A 182 1.56 10.92 -16.17
C VAL A 182 1.58 9.97 -14.96
N ALA A 183 2.68 9.27 -14.75
CA ALA A 183 2.83 8.44 -13.56
C ALA A 183 2.71 9.32 -12.30
N SER A 184 1.85 8.93 -11.36
CA SER A 184 1.57 9.75 -10.19
C SER A 184 1.58 8.95 -8.89
N GLN A 185 2.20 9.51 -7.84
CA GLN A 185 2.23 8.98 -6.49
C GLN A 185 1.62 10.01 -5.53
N VAL A 186 0.54 9.63 -4.86
CA VAL A 186 -0.08 10.46 -3.81
C VAL A 186 0.32 9.90 -2.45
N ILE A 187 0.70 10.78 -1.54
CA ILE A 187 1.18 10.45 -0.20
C ILE A 187 0.48 11.37 0.81
N LEU A 188 0.04 10.83 1.93
CA LEU A 188 -0.44 11.65 3.03
C LEU A 188 0.72 12.06 3.93
N GLN A 189 0.81 13.33 4.32
CA GLN A 189 1.85 13.83 5.22
C GLN A 189 1.94 13.00 6.51
N LYS A 190 0.81 12.60 7.10
CA LYS A 190 0.78 11.78 8.31
C LYS A 190 1.56 10.46 8.17
N THR A 191 1.67 9.91 6.97
CA THR A 191 2.42 8.68 6.68
C THR A 191 3.93 8.92 6.78
N LEU A 192 4.38 10.14 6.55
CA LEU A 192 5.78 10.56 6.58
C LEU A 192 6.24 11.07 7.96
N ASN A 193 5.30 11.44 8.83
CA ASN A 193 5.60 12.10 10.12
C ASN A 193 6.23 11.20 11.19
N ASN A 194 6.40 9.91 10.94
CA ASN A 194 7.01 9.00 11.91
C ASN A 194 8.48 8.72 11.54
N PRO A 195 9.47 9.35 12.21
CA PRO A 195 10.89 9.21 11.87
C PRO A 195 11.38 7.76 11.96
N LYS A 196 10.87 6.99 12.94
CA LYS A 196 11.26 5.57 13.12
C LYS A 196 10.84 4.67 11.96
N ARG A 197 9.79 5.06 11.24
CA ARG A 197 9.23 4.29 10.11
C ARG A 197 9.50 4.92 8.75
N LEU A 198 10.01 6.14 8.71
CA LEU A 198 10.18 6.91 7.48
C LEU A 198 10.98 6.12 6.42
N ARG A 199 12.13 5.55 6.78
CA ARG A 199 12.96 4.78 5.84
C ARG A 199 12.20 3.62 5.21
N SER A 200 11.50 2.81 6.00
CA SER A 200 10.75 1.65 5.49
C SER A 200 9.54 2.06 4.65
N VAL A 201 8.88 3.16 4.98
CA VAL A 201 7.79 3.74 4.20
C VAL A 201 8.30 4.26 2.87
N VAL A 202 9.37 5.05 2.89
CA VAL A 202 9.95 5.65 1.68
C VAL A 202 10.53 4.59 0.75
N GLN A 203 11.12 3.52 1.28
CA GLN A 203 11.54 2.37 0.47
C GLN A 203 10.37 1.75 -0.30
N LYS A 204 9.23 1.52 0.37
CA LYS A 204 8.03 1.00 -0.29
C LYS A 204 7.50 1.96 -1.35
N ILE A 205 7.57 3.27 -1.09
CA ILE A 205 7.20 4.30 -2.07
C ILE A 205 8.15 4.26 -3.29
N ALA A 206 9.46 4.13 -3.08
CA ALA A 206 10.43 3.99 -4.16
C ALA A 206 10.14 2.76 -5.04
N LEU A 207 9.84 1.61 -4.44
CA LEU A 207 9.41 0.41 -5.16
C LEU A 207 8.11 0.66 -5.95
N GLN A 208 7.10 1.33 -5.36
CA GLN A 208 5.86 1.68 -6.05
C GLN A 208 6.09 2.61 -7.24
N ILE A 209 6.98 3.59 -7.11
CA ILE A 209 7.37 4.50 -8.20
C ILE A 209 8.00 3.70 -9.33
N ASN A 210 8.94 2.81 -9.02
CA ASN A 210 9.58 1.97 -10.04
C ASN A 210 8.56 1.12 -10.81
N VAL A 211 7.63 0.46 -10.11
CA VAL A 211 6.57 -0.34 -10.75
C VAL A 211 5.72 0.48 -11.71
N ARG A 212 5.39 1.72 -11.34
CA ARG A 212 4.57 2.61 -12.18
C ARG A 212 5.25 3.05 -13.46
N LEU A 213 6.56 3.02 -13.50
CA LEU A 213 7.35 3.44 -14.64
C LEU A 213 7.82 2.28 -15.52
N CYS A 214 8.30 1.19 -14.90
CA CYS A 214 8.80 0.04 -15.64
C CYS A 214 7.90 -1.20 -15.59
N HIS A 215 6.81 -1.16 -14.80
CA HIS A 215 5.88 -2.27 -14.58
C HIS A 215 6.50 -3.55 -14.01
N ILE A 216 7.80 -3.56 -13.68
CA ILE A 216 8.53 -4.72 -13.17
C ILE A 216 9.37 -4.30 -11.96
N VAL A 217 9.15 -4.93 -10.80
CA VAL A 217 10.03 -4.79 -9.60
C VAL A 217 10.89 -6.02 -9.44
N CYS A 218 10.28 -7.17 -9.54
CA CYS A 218 10.92 -8.47 -9.54
C CYS A 218 10.04 -9.44 -10.33
N ILE A 219 10.64 -10.48 -10.87
CA ILE A 219 9.88 -11.57 -11.50
C ILE A 219 9.65 -12.62 -10.43
N CYS A 220 8.38 -12.91 -10.14
CA CYS A 220 8.00 -14.04 -9.32
C CYS A 220 7.78 -15.24 -10.22
N THR A 221 8.60 -16.27 -10.10
CA THR A 221 8.37 -17.52 -10.83
C THR A 221 7.63 -18.47 -9.90
N ILE A 222 6.36 -18.71 -10.17
CA ILE A 222 5.63 -19.84 -9.61
C ILE A 222 5.96 -21.04 -10.50
N ILE A 223 6.80 -21.94 -9.99
CA ILE A 223 7.12 -23.19 -10.68
C ILE A 223 5.89 -24.09 -10.59
N SER A 224 4.99 -23.97 -11.52
CA SER A 224 4.14 -25.05 -12.01
C SER A 224 3.59 -24.61 -13.35
N SER A 225 3.98 -25.34 -14.37
CA SER A 225 3.51 -25.34 -15.76
C SER A 225 2.36 -24.36 -16.07
N THR A 226 2.65 -23.38 -16.94
CA THR A 226 1.72 -22.65 -17.80
C THR A 226 0.94 -21.45 -17.24
N LEU A 227 1.43 -20.69 -16.25
CA LEU A 227 0.88 -19.34 -16.08
C LEU A 227 1.95 -18.36 -15.58
N LEU A 228 2.40 -17.49 -16.48
CA LEU A 228 3.10 -16.25 -16.12
C LEU A 228 2.07 -15.34 -15.44
N LEU A 229 1.90 -15.46 -14.13
CA LEU A 229 1.09 -14.55 -13.36
C LEU A 229 1.95 -13.31 -13.07
N PHE A 230 1.78 -12.26 -13.84
CA PHE A 230 2.20 -10.92 -13.45
C PHE A 230 1.37 -10.54 -12.21
N LEU A 231 1.93 -10.73 -11.04
CA LEU A 231 1.37 -10.16 -9.83
C LEU A 231 1.58 -8.65 -9.88
N PHE A 232 0.61 -7.95 -10.45
CA PHE A 232 0.39 -6.55 -10.18
C PHE A 232 0.07 -6.41 -8.70
N PHE A 233 1.07 -6.07 -7.89
CA PHE A 233 0.79 -5.56 -6.56
C PHE A 233 0.17 -4.18 -6.70
N SER A 234 -1.12 -4.14 -6.95
CA SER A 234 -1.93 -3.02 -6.55
C SER A 234 -1.94 -3.02 -5.02
N VAL A 235 -0.95 -2.37 -4.42
CA VAL A 235 -1.00 -2.02 -3.00
C VAL A 235 -2.09 -0.95 -2.90
N GLN A 236 -3.34 -1.41 -2.84
CA GLN A 236 -4.41 -0.57 -2.35
C GLN A 236 -4.04 -0.18 -0.92
N ASN A 237 -3.82 1.11 -0.73
CA ASN A 237 -3.64 1.74 0.57
C ASN A 237 -4.85 1.43 1.46
N ARG A 238 -4.79 0.35 2.22
CA ARG A 238 -5.53 0.21 3.47
C ARG A 238 -4.55 0.41 4.61
N TRP A 239 -4.43 1.68 5.02
CA TRP A 239 -3.90 2.09 6.32
C TRP A 239 -4.77 3.22 6.86
#